data_5759b194c741ee4681b4876e58514e2d
#
_entry.id   5759b194c741ee4681b4876e58514e2d
#
_cell.length_a   1.000
_cell.length_b   1.000
_cell.length_c   1.000
_cell.angle_alpha   90.00
_cell.angle_beta   90.00
_cell.angle_gamma   90.00
#
_symmetry.space_group_name_H-M   'P 1'
#
loop_
_entity.id
_entity.type
_entity.pdbx_description
1 polymer ?
#
loop_
_entity_poly.entity_id
_entity_poly.type
_entity_poly.pdbx_seq_one_letter_code
_entity_poly.pdbx_strand_id
1 'polypeptide(L)'
;MLSHDDLIYDLGTNQGEDTAFYLAKGFRVLGVEANPVLHAALVEKLAEPIAAGRLTLLNIGIWDAARTLTFYANQDNDHWSSFDPAYGTRQGTRYETLEISCLTVLDLLRQYGVPRYLKIDIEGADRLVLAQLRQLARLPRYISVEEYGVEALHDLAALGYSRFKLLPQADKSWAEAPQPPREGSYAKRWSDGRDSGLFGAELPGDWLDYPAALAAFTSGIRTAAWEYVGPAGEWWDIHATR
;
A
#
# COMPACT_ATOMS: atom_id res chain seq x y z
N MET A 1 -13.26 17.60 0.01
CA MET A 1 -11.80 17.48 -0.11
C MET A 1 -11.39 17.70 -1.55
N LEU A 2 -10.25 18.38 -1.78
CA LEU A 2 -9.66 18.51 -3.11
C LEU A 2 -9.07 17.16 -3.54
N SER A 3 -9.09 16.88 -4.85
CA SER A 3 -8.41 15.72 -5.43
C SER A 3 -7.19 16.19 -6.20
N HIS A 4 -6.12 15.45 -6.07
CA HIS A 4 -4.83 15.75 -6.68
C HIS A 4 -4.38 14.61 -7.59
N ASP A 5 -4.44 14.83 -8.89
CA ASP A 5 -4.07 13.81 -9.89
C ASP A 5 -2.55 13.56 -9.97
N ASP A 6 -1.76 14.43 -9.33
CA ASP A 6 -0.30 14.35 -9.22
C ASP A 6 0.18 13.80 -7.87
N LEU A 7 -0.73 13.42 -6.96
CA LEU A 7 -0.41 12.98 -5.61
C LEU A 7 -0.63 11.47 -5.45
N ILE A 8 0.33 10.80 -4.83
CA ILE A 8 0.26 9.41 -4.42
C ILE A 8 0.40 9.33 -2.89
N TYR A 9 -0.38 8.47 -2.24
CA TYR A 9 -0.15 8.08 -0.85
C TYR A 9 0.50 6.70 -0.83
N ASP A 10 1.60 6.61 -0.08
CA ASP A 10 2.35 5.38 0.19
C ASP A 10 2.27 5.10 1.69
N LEU A 11 1.27 4.33 2.10
CA LEU A 11 1.07 3.95 3.50
C LEU A 11 1.84 2.66 3.76
N GLY A 12 2.87 2.74 4.62
CA GLY A 12 3.88 1.71 4.81
C GLY A 12 5.03 1.89 3.80
N THR A 13 5.78 3.00 3.97
CA THR A 13 6.89 3.35 3.05
C THR A 13 8.07 2.39 3.17
N ASN A 14 8.26 1.75 4.32
CA ASN A 14 9.37 0.87 4.64
C ASN A 14 10.72 1.49 4.25
N GLN A 15 11.49 0.90 3.33
CA GLN A 15 12.78 1.42 2.87
C GLN A 15 12.67 2.39 1.67
N GLY A 16 11.43 2.70 1.22
CA GLY A 16 11.11 3.76 0.26
C GLY A 16 11.27 3.39 -1.20
N GLU A 17 11.26 2.12 -1.54
CA GLU A 17 11.39 1.66 -2.92
C GLU A 17 10.24 2.18 -3.79
N ASP A 18 9.00 1.99 -3.35
CA ASP A 18 7.81 2.47 -4.04
C ASP A 18 7.75 4.01 -4.06
N THR A 19 8.02 4.66 -2.92
CA THR A 19 8.10 6.13 -2.85
C THR A 19 9.11 6.68 -3.86
N ALA A 20 10.32 6.10 -3.95
CA ALA A 20 11.34 6.53 -4.90
C ALA A 20 10.89 6.34 -6.36
N PHE A 21 10.21 5.25 -6.65
CA PHE A 21 9.65 4.99 -7.98
C PHE A 21 8.56 6.00 -8.35
N TYR A 22 7.62 6.31 -7.45
CA TYR A 22 6.57 7.30 -7.71
C TYR A 22 7.14 8.70 -7.91
N LEU A 23 8.16 9.10 -7.13
CA LEU A 23 8.87 10.35 -7.31
C LEU A 23 9.59 10.42 -8.65
N ALA A 24 10.23 9.33 -9.09
CA ALA A 24 10.90 9.24 -10.40
C ALA A 24 9.91 9.34 -11.56
N LYS A 25 8.67 8.89 -11.37
CA LYS A 25 7.56 9.07 -12.33
C LYS A 25 7.01 10.49 -12.36
N GLY A 26 7.49 11.39 -11.50
CA GLY A 26 7.08 12.80 -11.45
C GLY A 26 5.89 13.10 -10.55
N PHE A 27 5.44 12.15 -9.75
CA PHE A 27 4.38 12.38 -8.77
C PHE A 27 4.92 13.05 -7.50
N ARG A 28 4.04 13.77 -6.80
CA ARG A 28 4.23 14.10 -5.40
C ARG A 28 3.81 12.92 -4.55
N VAL A 29 4.50 12.68 -3.45
CA VAL A 29 4.21 11.55 -2.56
C VAL A 29 3.96 12.04 -1.14
N LEU A 30 2.93 11.49 -0.50
CA LEU A 30 2.76 11.47 0.95
C LEU A 30 3.12 10.06 1.41
N GLY A 31 4.28 9.92 2.04
CA GLY A 31 4.75 8.67 2.63
C GLY A 31 4.46 8.62 4.13
N VAL A 32 4.07 7.45 4.60
CA VAL A 32 3.84 7.17 6.04
C VAL A 32 4.68 5.98 6.45
N GLU A 33 5.54 6.20 7.46
CA GLU A 33 6.36 5.14 8.06
C GLU A 33 6.28 5.21 9.59
N ALA A 34 5.78 4.12 10.20
CA ALA A 34 5.58 4.05 11.64
C ALA A 34 6.91 3.85 12.39
N ASN A 35 7.84 3.08 11.83
CA ASN A 35 9.13 2.80 12.45
C ASN A 35 10.04 4.05 12.39
N PRO A 36 10.39 4.68 13.54
CA PRO A 36 11.20 5.90 13.55
C PRO A 36 12.63 5.71 13.00
N VAL A 37 13.18 4.49 13.08
CA VAL A 37 14.49 4.17 12.53
C VAL A 37 14.46 4.18 11.01
N LEU A 38 13.47 3.52 10.41
CA LEU A 38 13.26 3.53 8.96
C LEU A 38 12.92 4.94 8.46
N HIS A 39 12.03 5.64 9.17
CA HIS A 39 11.69 7.02 8.84
C HIS A 39 12.93 7.93 8.82
N ALA A 40 13.81 7.85 9.81
CA ALA A 40 15.02 8.66 9.85
C ALA A 40 15.97 8.36 8.67
N ALA A 41 16.15 7.07 8.34
CA ALA A 41 16.92 6.65 7.18
C ALA A 41 16.31 7.16 5.84
N LEU A 42 14.98 7.16 5.73
CA LEU A 42 14.27 7.70 4.57
C LEU A 42 14.41 9.21 4.43
N VAL A 43 14.39 9.96 5.53
CA VAL A 43 14.62 11.42 5.53
C VAL A 43 16.01 11.74 4.95
N GLU A 44 17.02 10.95 5.28
CA GLU A 44 18.37 11.09 4.73
C GLU A 44 18.42 10.70 3.24
N LYS A 45 17.91 9.49 2.92
CA LYS A 45 17.90 8.92 1.57
C LYS A 45 17.14 9.80 0.56
N LEU A 46 16.04 10.41 0.99
CA LEU A 46 15.13 11.18 0.15
C LEU A 46 15.11 12.68 0.47
N ALA A 47 16.24 13.20 0.99
CA ALA A 47 16.36 14.61 1.39
C ALA A 47 16.07 15.61 0.26
N GLU A 48 16.50 15.30 -0.98
CA GLU A 48 16.25 16.19 -2.15
C GLU A 48 14.75 16.32 -2.44
N PRO A 49 13.96 15.25 -2.66
CA PRO A 49 12.53 15.40 -2.90
C PRO A 49 11.75 16.00 -1.71
N ILE A 50 12.22 15.81 -0.48
CA ILE A 50 11.64 16.49 0.70
C ILE A 50 11.89 18.00 0.61
N ALA A 51 13.14 18.42 0.38
CA ALA A 51 13.50 19.84 0.26
C ALA A 51 12.81 20.51 -0.93
N ALA A 52 12.58 19.79 -2.01
CA ALA A 52 11.85 20.26 -3.19
C ALA A 52 10.31 20.28 -3.01
N GLY A 53 9.78 19.85 -1.85
CA GLY A 53 8.34 19.77 -1.59
C GLY A 53 7.60 18.71 -2.41
N ARG A 54 8.32 17.76 -3.00
CA ARG A 54 7.74 16.63 -3.76
C ARG A 54 7.43 15.42 -2.89
N LEU A 55 8.08 15.29 -1.72
CA LEU A 55 7.81 14.28 -0.72
C LEU A 55 7.44 14.92 0.61
N THR A 56 6.28 14.52 1.15
CA THR A 56 5.95 14.70 2.56
C THR A 56 6.08 13.34 3.23
N LEU A 57 6.98 13.19 4.18
CA LEU A 57 7.20 11.94 4.91
C LEU A 57 6.79 12.12 6.36
N LEU A 58 5.90 11.25 6.86
CA LEU A 58 5.34 11.33 8.21
C LEU A 58 5.76 10.12 9.04
N ASN A 59 6.30 10.37 10.24
CA ASN A 59 6.56 9.30 11.21
C ASN A 59 5.35 9.12 12.12
N ILE A 60 4.36 8.40 11.64
CA ILE A 60 3.12 8.09 12.34
C ILE A 60 2.64 6.69 11.95
N GLY A 61 1.75 6.13 12.76
CA GLY A 61 0.92 4.99 12.38
C GLY A 61 -0.42 5.43 11.76
N ILE A 62 -1.05 4.51 11.02
CA ILE A 62 -2.44 4.68 10.59
C ILE A 62 -3.31 3.72 11.40
N TRP A 63 -4.37 4.25 12.02
CA TRP A 63 -5.27 3.47 12.86
C TRP A 63 -6.72 3.99 12.75
N ASP A 64 -7.62 3.43 13.59
CA ASP A 64 -9.05 3.78 13.60
C ASP A 64 -9.35 5.16 14.26
N ALA A 65 -8.42 5.66 15.08
CA ALA A 65 -8.51 6.96 15.76
C ALA A 65 -7.12 7.54 16.05
N ALA A 66 -7.05 8.85 16.23
CA ALA A 66 -5.83 9.53 16.67
C ALA A 66 -5.52 9.13 18.12
N ARG A 67 -4.43 8.41 18.32
CA ARG A 67 -3.94 7.93 19.62
C ARG A 67 -2.52 7.38 19.52
N THR A 68 -1.88 7.16 20.66
CA THR A 68 -0.60 6.45 20.72
C THR A 68 -0.87 4.96 20.93
N LEU A 69 -0.16 4.11 20.19
CA LEU A 69 -0.26 2.66 20.25
C LEU A 69 1.12 2.03 20.31
N THR A 70 1.19 0.85 20.95
CA THR A 70 2.37 0.02 20.93
C THR A 70 2.58 -0.58 19.54
N PHE A 71 3.74 -0.33 18.95
CA PHE A 71 4.18 -0.87 17.66
C PHE A 71 5.26 -1.91 17.89
N TYR A 72 5.15 -3.05 17.25
CA TYR A 72 6.10 -4.15 17.31
C TYR A 72 7.05 -4.03 16.11
N ALA A 73 8.18 -3.38 16.31
CA ALA A 73 9.22 -3.21 15.30
C ALA A 73 10.04 -4.50 15.18
N ASN A 74 9.78 -5.27 14.14
CA ASN A 74 10.45 -6.54 13.90
C ASN A 74 11.90 -6.30 13.48
N GLN A 75 12.84 -6.99 14.14
CA GLN A 75 14.28 -6.80 13.93
C GLN A 75 14.90 -7.81 12.97
N ASP A 76 14.20 -8.88 12.65
CA ASP A 76 14.67 -9.94 11.76
C ASP A 76 14.08 -9.76 10.35
N ASN A 77 12.92 -9.11 10.24
CA ASN A 77 12.28 -8.72 8.97
C ASN A 77 11.45 -7.45 9.17
N ASP A 78 11.97 -6.32 8.73
CA ASP A 78 11.34 -5.01 8.92
C ASP A 78 9.97 -4.87 8.24
N HIS A 79 9.71 -5.63 7.17
CA HIS A 79 8.40 -5.73 6.52
C HIS A 79 7.30 -6.33 7.41
N TRP A 80 7.68 -7.02 8.48
CA TRP A 80 6.74 -7.66 9.39
C TRP A 80 6.37 -6.80 10.61
N SER A 81 6.88 -5.57 10.67
CA SER A 81 6.56 -4.63 11.75
C SER A 81 5.09 -4.24 11.74
N SER A 82 4.41 -4.27 12.89
CA SER A 82 2.96 -4.09 12.96
C SER A 82 2.50 -3.55 14.30
N PHE A 83 1.31 -2.95 14.35
CA PHE A 83 0.58 -2.67 15.59
C PHE A 83 -0.13 -3.93 16.15
N ASP A 84 -0.34 -4.94 15.33
CA ASP A 84 -0.87 -6.21 15.78
C ASP A 84 0.30 -7.15 16.18
N PRO A 85 0.36 -7.59 17.46
CA PRO A 85 1.43 -8.49 17.92
C PRO A 85 1.48 -9.82 17.14
N ALA A 86 0.34 -10.30 16.62
CA ALA A 86 0.31 -11.53 15.84
C ALA A 86 1.09 -11.40 14.52
N TYR A 87 1.13 -10.19 13.94
CA TYR A 87 1.94 -9.88 12.76
C TYR A 87 3.37 -9.50 13.15
N GLY A 88 3.53 -8.55 14.06
CA GLY A 88 4.84 -7.99 14.42
C GLY A 88 5.82 -8.97 15.07
N THR A 89 5.30 -10.06 15.68
CA THR A 89 6.12 -11.08 16.37
C THR A 89 6.00 -12.47 15.73
N ARG A 90 5.43 -12.55 14.53
CA ARG A 90 5.19 -13.83 13.84
C ARG A 90 6.47 -14.64 13.66
N GLN A 91 6.32 -15.96 13.63
CA GLN A 91 7.42 -16.94 13.50
C GLN A 91 8.50 -16.86 14.60
N GLY A 92 8.21 -16.22 15.74
CA GLY A 92 9.15 -16.11 16.86
C GLY A 92 10.33 -15.18 16.58
N THR A 93 10.19 -14.24 15.65
CA THR A 93 11.21 -13.24 15.36
C THR A 93 11.44 -12.29 16.53
N ARG A 94 12.64 -11.71 16.57
CA ARG A 94 12.99 -10.67 17.55
C ARG A 94 12.27 -9.37 17.18
N TYR A 95 11.85 -8.63 18.19
CA TYR A 95 11.17 -7.36 18.01
C TYR A 95 11.49 -6.39 19.15
N GLU A 96 11.26 -5.13 18.91
CA GLU A 96 11.25 -4.07 19.91
C GLU A 96 9.86 -3.44 19.94
N THR A 97 9.40 -3.02 21.12
CA THR A 97 8.15 -2.29 21.26
C THR A 97 8.40 -0.80 21.33
N LEU A 98 7.67 -0.04 20.51
CA LEU A 98 7.74 1.41 20.42
C LEU A 98 6.35 2.02 20.61
N GLU A 99 6.28 3.19 21.26
CA GLU A 99 5.04 3.95 21.36
C GLU A 99 4.95 4.93 20.17
N ILE A 100 4.01 4.68 19.25
CA ILE A 100 3.86 5.45 18.02
C ILE A 100 2.55 6.21 18.02
N SER A 101 2.60 7.50 17.71
CA SER A 101 1.41 8.31 17.47
C SER A 101 0.72 7.90 16.17
N CYS A 102 -0.57 7.62 16.23
CA CYS A 102 -1.38 7.23 15.09
C CYS A 102 -2.38 8.32 14.72
N LEU A 103 -2.68 8.42 13.44
CA LEU A 103 -3.78 9.21 12.87
C LEU A 103 -4.71 8.31 12.08
N THR A 104 -5.87 8.84 11.70
CA THR A 104 -6.74 8.19 10.73
C THR A 104 -6.34 8.54 9.31
N VAL A 105 -6.63 7.66 8.33
CA VAL A 105 -6.45 8.05 6.92
C VAL A 105 -7.33 9.25 6.55
N LEU A 106 -8.47 9.43 7.21
CA LEU A 106 -9.35 10.60 7.00
C LEU A 106 -8.69 11.90 7.41
N ASP A 107 -7.86 11.90 8.47
CA ASP A 107 -7.11 13.09 8.88
C ASP A 107 -6.09 13.49 7.81
N LEU A 108 -5.39 12.51 7.25
CA LEU A 108 -4.47 12.75 6.12
C LEU A 108 -5.21 13.28 4.89
N LEU A 109 -6.33 12.67 4.53
CA LEU A 109 -7.12 13.08 3.37
C LEU A 109 -7.73 14.47 3.54
N ARG A 110 -8.09 14.87 4.77
CA ARG A 110 -8.54 16.24 5.07
C ARG A 110 -7.41 17.24 4.92
N GLN A 111 -6.22 16.91 5.36
CA GLN A 111 -5.07 17.80 5.36
C GLN A 111 -4.40 17.92 3.99
N TYR A 112 -4.22 16.80 3.28
CA TYR A 112 -3.42 16.73 2.05
C TYR A 112 -4.24 16.47 0.79
N GLY A 113 -5.55 16.17 0.92
CA GLY A 113 -6.46 15.90 -0.19
C GLY A 113 -6.48 14.43 -0.63
N VAL A 114 -7.37 14.12 -1.57
CA VAL A 114 -7.55 12.77 -2.11
C VAL A 114 -6.50 12.52 -3.19
N PRO A 115 -5.66 11.48 -3.06
CA PRO A 115 -4.63 11.19 -4.05
C PRO A 115 -5.20 10.54 -5.32
N ARG A 116 -4.41 10.53 -6.39
CA ARG A 116 -4.65 9.72 -7.59
C ARG A 116 -4.59 8.23 -7.26
N TYR A 117 -3.57 7.82 -6.51
CA TYR A 117 -3.33 6.45 -6.10
C TYR A 117 -3.07 6.37 -4.59
N LEU A 118 -3.71 5.41 -3.95
CA LEU A 118 -3.51 5.08 -2.55
C LEU A 118 -2.97 3.66 -2.45
N LYS A 119 -1.69 3.51 -2.11
CA LYS A 119 -1.10 2.23 -1.71
C LYS A 119 -1.31 2.02 -0.22
N ILE A 120 -1.81 0.87 0.16
CA ILE A 120 -1.99 0.45 1.55
C ILE A 120 -1.22 -0.84 1.75
N ASP A 121 -0.23 -0.80 2.65
CA ASP A 121 0.64 -1.91 2.98
C ASP A 121 1.18 -1.66 4.40
N ILE A 122 0.32 -1.86 5.39
CA ILE A 122 0.55 -1.49 6.80
C ILE A 122 0.34 -2.67 7.76
N GLU A 123 0.59 -3.87 7.25
CA GLU A 123 0.73 -5.11 8.02
C GLU A 123 -0.40 -5.32 9.05
N GLY A 124 -1.63 -5.54 8.54
CA GLY A 124 -2.80 -5.92 9.34
C GLY A 124 -3.76 -4.79 9.69
N ALA A 125 -3.41 -3.51 9.46
CA ALA A 125 -4.33 -2.37 9.64
C ALA A 125 -5.02 -1.92 8.33
N ASP A 126 -4.75 -2.58 7.23
CA ASP A 126 -5.19 -2.23 5.87
C ASP A 126 -6.70 -2.07 5.77
N ARG A 127 -7.46 -3.01 6.34
CA ARG A 127 -8.93 -2.96 6.32
C ARG A 127 -9.51 -1.84 7.17
N LEU A 128 -8.78 -1.32 8.18
CA LEU A 128 -9.21 -0.12 8.91
C LEU A 128 -9.20 1.10 7.99
N VAL A 129 -8.22 1.19 7.09
CA VAL A 129 -8.19 2.23 6.06
C VAL A 129 -9.40 2.10 5.14
N LEU A 130 -9.66 0.92 4.58
CA LEU A 130 -10.81 0.68 3.69
C LEU A 130 -12.14 1.04 4.36
N ALA A 131 -12.32 0.67 5.64
CA ALA A 131 -13.52 1.01 6.40
C ALA A 131 -13.72 2.54 6.56
N GLN A 132 -12.65 3.28 6.78
CA GLN A 132 -12.68 4.73 6.89
C GLN A 132 -13.03 5.41 5.57
N LEU A 133 -12.55 4.88 4.44
CA LEU A 133 -12.85 5.43 3.11
C LEU A 133 -14.35 5.45 2.77
N ARG A 134 -15.17 4.64 3.43
CA ARG A 134 -16.66 4.64 3.28
C ARG A 134 -17.30 5.99 3.64
N GLN A 135 -16.60 6.83 4.39
CA GLN A 135 -17.09 8.17 4.78
C GLN A 135 -16.82 9.23 3.71
N LEU A 136 -16.15 8.88 2.62
CA LEU A 136 -15.75 9.82 1.57
C LEU A 136 -16.76 9.87 0.44
N ALA A 137 -17.09 11.08 0.00
CA ALA A 137 -17.85 11.29 -1.22
C ALA A 137 -17.00 11.08 -2.48
N ARG A 138 -15.67 11.17 -2.37
CA ARG A 138 -14.72 10.98 -3.46
C ARG A 138 -13.56 10.11 -3.00
N LEU A 139 -13.28 9.06 -3.75
CA LEU A 139 -12.21 8.10 -3.48
C LEU A 139 -11.02 8.31 -4.44
N PRO A 140 -9.83 7.81 -4.11
CA PRO A 140 -8.71 7.68 -5.04
C PRO A 140 -9.14 7.01 -6.34
N ARG A 141 -8.53 7.41 -7.46
CA ARG A 141 -8.80 6.75 -8.75
C ARG A 141 -8.32 5.30 -8.74
N TYR A 142 -7.14 5.08 -8.19
CA TYR A 142 -6.56 3.76 -8.02
C TYR A 142 -6.25 3.50 -6.55
N ILE A 143 -6.38 2.25 -6.14
CA ILE A 143 -6.05 1.79 -4.80
C ILE A 143 -5.42 0.40 -4.89
N SER A 144 -4.47 0.12 -4.02
CA SER A 144 -3.99 -1.24 -3.78
C SER A 144 -3.96 -1.55 -2.30
N VAL A 145 -4.10 -2.83 -1.98
CA VAL A 145 -4.02 -3.36 -0.63
C VAL A 145 -3.45 -4.77 -0.69
N GLU A 146 -2.60 -5.13 0.27
CA GLU A 146 -2.10 -6.50 0.40
C GLU A 146 -3.23 -7.48 0.76
N GLU A 147 -3.12 -8.69 0.26
CA GLU A 147 -4.11 -9.74 0.45
C GLU A 147 -3.93 -10.42 1.81
N TYR A 148 -4.88 -10.23 2.71
CA TYR A 148 -5.05 -10.96 3.96
C TYR A 148 -6.41 -11.70 4.02
N GLY A 149 -7.03 -11.91 2.84
CA GLY A 149 -8.32 -12.56 2.70
C GLY A 149 -9.22 -11.88 1.68
N VAL A 150 -10.30 -12.57 1.30
CA VAL A 150 -11.28 -12.09 0.31
C VAL A 150 -12.01 -10.83 0.76
N GLU A 151 -12.00 -10.51 2.04
CA GLU A 151 -12.69 -9.36 2.62
C GLU A 151 -12.18 -8.02 2.07
N ALA A 152 -10.88 -7.92 1.76
CA ALA A 152 -10.34 -6.71 1.13
C ALA A 152 -10.99 -6.48 -0.25
N LEU A 153 -11.20 -7.54 -1.04
CA LEU A 153 -11.89 -7.47 -2.32
C LEU A 153 -13.37 -7.06 -2.14
N HIS A 154 -14.06 -7.62 -1.12
CA HIS A 154 -15.43 -7.24 -0.78
C HIS A 154 -15.52 -5.77 -0.33
N ASP A 155 -14.59 -5.32 0.52
CA ASP A 155 -14.55 -3.95 1.02
C ASP A 155 -14.32 -2.95 -0.12
N LEU A 156 -13.41 -3.25 -1.06
CA LEU A 156 -13.16 -2.42 -2.25
C LEU A 156 -14.39 -2.33 -3.16
N ALA A 157 -15.06 -3.47 -3.41
CA ALA A 157 -16.31 -3.48 -4.20
C ALA A 157 -17.43 -2.67 -3.51
N ALA A 158 -17.58 -2.80 -2.18
CA ALA A 158 -18.54 -2.04 -1.40
C ALA A 158 -18.25 -0.52 -1.36
N LEU A 159 -16.98 -0.10 -1.56
CA LEU A 159 -16.59 1.28 -1.77
C LEU A 159 -16.99 1.82 -3.16
N GLY A 160 -17.38 0.95 -4.08
CA GLY A 160 -17.79 1.33 -5.45
C GLY A 160 -16.67 1.23 -6.47
N TYR A 161 -15.56 0.56 -6.15
CA TYR A 161 -14.61 0.14 -7.17
C TYR A 161 -15.22 -1.00 -7.99
N SER A 162 -15.06 -0.96 -9.30
CA SER A 162 -15.75 -1.88 -10.23
C SER A 162 -14.80 -2.72 -11.08
N ARG A 163 -13.52 -2.41 -11.03
CA ARG A 163 -12.46 -3.08 -11.80
C ARG A 163 -11.32 -3.47 -10.88
N PHE A 164 -10.84 -4.70 -11.02
CA PHE A 164 -9.89 -5.32 -10.10
C PHE A 164 -8.77 -6.03 -10.84
N LYS A 165 -7.59 -6.07 -10.22
CA LYS A 165 -6.47 -6.93 -10.60
C LYS A 165 -5.91 -7.60 -9.35
N LEU A 166 -5.51 -8.85 -9.48
CA LEU A 166 -4.85 -9.64 -8.45
C LEU A 166 -3.42 -9.91 -8.97
N LEU A 167 -2.43 -9.34 -8.32
CA LEU A 167 -1.05 -9.37 -8.80
C LEU A 167 -0.14 -10.08 -7.81
N PRO A 168 0.63 -11.09 -8.27
CA PRO A 168 1.61 -11.78 -7.44
C PRO A 168 2.76 -10.83 -7.08
N GLN A 169 3.32 -10.97 -5.90
CA GLN A 169 4.32 -10.06 -5.37
C GLN A 169 5.70 -10.69 -5.19
N ALA A 170 5.82 -12.00 -5.05
CA ALA A 170 7.12 -12.67 -5.07
C ALA A 170 7.70 -12.74 -6.49
N ASP A 171 6.89 -13.13 -7.49
CA ASP A 171 7.27 -13.06 -8.91
C ASP A 171 6.77 -11.76 -9.54
N LYS A 172 7.69 -10.80 -9.68
CA LYS A 172 7.42 -9.49 -10.32
C LYS A 172 7.94 -9.40 -11.75
N SER A 173 8.11 -10.51 -12.44
CA SER A 173 8.49 -10.55 -13.87
C SER A 173 7.52 -9.77 -14.76
N TRP A 174 6.27 -9.60 -14.31
CA TRP A 174 5.23 -8.81 -14.96
C TRP A 174 5.43 -7.29 -14.88
N ALA A 175 6.26 -6.81 -13.97
CA ALA A 175 6.31 -5.39 -13.60
C ALA A 175 7.31 -4.59 -14.44
N GLU A 176 7.29 -4.78 -15.75
CA GLU A 176 8.06 -3.98 -16.70
C GLU A 176 7.29 -2.70 -17.06
N ALA A 177 7.93 -1.54 -16.84
CA ALA A 177 7.30 -0.25 -17.12
C ALA A 177 7.07 -0.06 -18.63
N PRO A 178 5.83 0.26 -19.07
CA PRO A 178 5.51 0.40 -20.48
C PRO A 178 6.16 1.65 -21.10
N GLN A 179 6.45 1.56 -22.39
CA GLN A 179 6.86 2.69 -23.21
C GLN A 179 5.90 2.81 -24.41
N PRO A 180 5.19 3.94 -24.58
CA PRO A 180 5.20 5.14 -23.71
C PRO A 180 4.58 4.87 -22.32
N PRO A 181 4.93 5.66 -21.29
CA PRO A 181 4.33 5.54 -19.97
C PRO A 181 2.84 5.86 -20.00
N ARG A 182 2.06 5.18 -19.15
CA ARG A 182 0.61 5.40 -19.01
C ARG A 182 0.24 6.14 -17.73
N GLU A 183 1.19 6.15 -16.77
CA GLU A 183 1.09 6.90 -15.52
C GLU A 183 2.35 7.75 -15.35
N GLY A 184 2.20 9.08 -15.25
CA GLY A 184 3.31 10.00 -15.09
C GLY A 184 4.35 9.93 -16.20
N SER A 185 5.62 10.11 -15.84
CA SER A 185 6.77 9.97 -16.72
C SER A 185 7.30 8.54 -16.74
N TYR A 186 8.05 8.19 -17.78
CA TYR A 186 8.76 6.91 -17.78
C TYR A 186 9.81 6.90 -16.68
N ALA A 187 9.77 5.87 -15.87
CA ALA A 187 10.80 5.54 -14.90
C ALA A 187 11.11 4.05 -15.01
N LYS A 188 12.39 3.72 -15.13
CA LYS A 188 12.80 2.33 -15.05
C LYS A 188 12.60 1.87 -13.61
N ARG A 189 11.84 0.79 -13.44
CA ARG A 189 11.67 0.18 -12.13
C ARG A 189 12.98 -0.53 -11.74
N TRP A 190 13.44 -0.27 -10.53
CA TRP A 190 14.40 -1.12 -9.84
C TRP A 190 13.61 -2.02 -8.89
N SER A 191 13.55 -3.29 -9.18
CA SER A 191 12.99 -4.26 -8.24
C SER A 191 14.12 -5.05 -7.60
N ASP A 192 14.15 -5.01 -6.29
CA ASP A 192 14.91 -5.95 -5.47
C ASP A 192 13.99 -6.98 -4.78
N GLY A 193 12.72 -7.01 -5.20
CA GLY A 193 11.68 -7.88 -4.65
C GLY A 193 10.90 -7.26 -3.49
N ARG A 194 11.23 -6.03 -3.06
CA ARG A 194 10.60 -5.38 -1.89
C ARG A 194 9.56 -4.33 -2.24
N ASP A 195 9.52 -3.87 -3.48
CA ASP A 195 8.54 -2.89 -3.97
C ASP A 195 7.24 -3.58 -4.41
N SER A 196 6.12 -2.85 -4.41
CA SER A 196 4.81 -3.33 -4.91
C SER A 196 4.68 -3.27 -6.44
N GLY A 197 5.59 -2.61 -7.12
CA GLY A 197 5.67 -2.57 -8.58
C GLY A 197 4.92 -1.43 -9.25
N LEU A 198 4.30 -1.73 -10.39
CA LEU A 198 3.54 -0.77 -11.19
C LEU A 198 2.16 -0.50 -10.55
N PHE A 199 1.54 0.59 -10.95
CA PHE A 199 0.19 0.92 -10.51
C PHE A 199 -0.67 1.46 -11.66
N GLY A 200 -1.98 1.49 -11.42
CA GLY A 200 -2.93 2.16 -12.30
C GLY A 200 -3.00 1.58 -13.70
N ALA A 201 -2.92 2.43 -14.71
CA ALA A 201 -3.02 2.02 -16.11
C ALA A 201 -1.79 1.25 -16.62
N GLU A 202 -0.70 1.18 -15.85
CA GLU A 202 0.52 0.44 -16.21
C GLU A 202 0.48 -1.02 -15.78
N LEU A 203 -0.48 -1.41 -14.98
CA LEU A 203 -0.64 -2.81 -14.58
C LEU A 203 -0.96 -3.71 -15.78
N PRO A 204 -0.33 -4.88 -15.91
CA PRO A 204 -0.51 -5.79 -17.04
C PRO A 204 -1.89 -6.47 -17.04
N GLY A 205 -2.26 -7.03 -18.19
CA GLY A 205 -3.50 -7.79 -18.37
C GLY A 205 -4.78 -6.94 -18.29
N ASP A 206 -5.91 -7.61 -18.36
CA ASP A 206 -7.22 -6.98 -18.32
C ASP A 206 -7.71 -6.71 -16.89
N TRP A 207 -8.50 -5.65 -16.73
CA TRP A 207 -9.20 -5.40 -15.49
C TRP A 207 -10.44 -6.29 -15.39
N LEU A 208 -10.53 -7.07 -14.34
CA LEU A 208 -11.67 -7.95 -14.04
C LEU A 208 -12.82 -7.14 -13.44
N ASP A 209 -14.04 -7.55 -13.71
CA ASP A 209 -15.19 -7.13 -12.88
C ASP A 209 -15.18 -7.90 -11.54
N TYR A 210 -16.04 -7.49 -10.62
CA TYR A 210 -16.06 -8.10 -9.29
C TYR A 210 -16.34 -9.61 -9.29
N PRO A 211 -17.33 -10.15 -10.05
CA PRO A 211 -17.54 -11.58 -10.10
C PRO A 211 -16.35 -12.37 -10.65
N ALA A 212 -15.69 -11.86 -11.69
CA ALA A 212 -14.50 -12.49 -12.25
C ALA A 212 -13.30 -12.43 -11.31
N ALA A 213 -13.11 -11.29 -10.63
CA ALA A 213 -12.05 -11.13 -9.62
C ALA A 213 -12.26 -12.07 -8.42
N LEU A 214 -13.50 -12.21 -7.94
CA LEU A 214 -13.85 -13.14 -6.87
C LEU A 214 -13.60 -14.59 -7.28
N ALA A 215 -13.99 -14.97 -8.50
CA ALA A 215 -13.73 -16.31 -9.02
C ALA A 215 -12.23 -16.60 -9.14
N ALA A 216 -11.45 -15.64 -9.66
CA ALA A 216 -9.99 -15.77 -9.76
C ALA A 216 -9.34 -15.87 -8.37
N PHE A 217 -9.79 -15.04 -7.41
CA PHE A 217 -9.31 -15.08 -6.03
C PHE A 217 -9.53 -16.45 -5.40
N THR A 218 -10.79 -16.95 -5.46
CA THR A 218 -11.18 -18.21 -4.79
C THR A 218 -10.62 -19.45 -5.44
N SER A 219 -10.21 -19.39 -6.72
CA SER A 219 -9.59 -20.51 -7.43
C SER A 219 -8.06 -20.48 -7.42
N GLY A 220 -7.44 -19.31 -7.26
CA GLY A 220 -5.99 -19.14 -7.44
C GLY A 220 -5.23 -18.63 -6.22
N ILE A 221 -5.91 -18.07 -5.22
CA ILE A 221 -5.27 -17.47 -4.04
C ILE A 221 -5.73 -18.17 -2.77
N ARG A 222 -7.02 -18.08 -2.43
CA ARG A 222 -7.60 -18.75 -1.25
C ARG A 222 -8.97 -19.32 -1.57
N THR A 223 -9.24 -20.53 -1.09
CA THR A 223 -10.58 -21.12 -1.18
C THR A 223 -11.61 -20.32 -0.37
N ALA A 224 -12.89 -20.63 -0.57
CA ALA A 224 -13.95 -20.09 0.27
C ALA A 224 -13.84 -20.50 1.76
N ALA A 225 -13.05 -21.53 2.07
CA ALA A 225 -12.72 -21.95 3.43
C ALA A 225 -11.39 -21.32 3.95
N TRP A 226 -10.89 -20.28 3.28
CA TRP A 226 -9.67 -19.53 3.65
C TRP A 226 -8.34 -20.28 3.50
N GLU A 227 -8.37 -21.46 2.92
CA GLU A 227 -7.14 -22.22 2.64
C GLU A 227 -6.38 -21.54 1.50
N TYR A 228 -5.11 -21.23 1.72
CA TYR A 228 -4.22 -20.73 0.67
C TYR A 228 -3.97 -21.81 -0.38
N VAL A 229 -4.22 -21.50 -1.63
CA VAL A 229 -4.05 -22.41 -2.77
C VAL A 229 -3.09 -21.86 -3.84
N GLY A 230 -2.55 -20.67 -3.63
CA GLY A 230 -1.54 -20.06 -4.48
C GLY A 230 -0.17 -20.76 -4.42
N PRO A 231 0.79 -20.31 -5.24
CA PRO A 231 2.16 -20.82 -5.19
C PRO A 231 2.79 -20.62 -3.80
N ALA A 232 3.60 -21.56 -3.35
CA ALA A 232 4.28 -21.47 -2.06
C ALA A 232 5.22 -20.24 -2.01
N GLY A 233 5.10 -19.44 -0.96
CA GLY A 233 5.91 -18.23 -0.77
C GLY A 233 5.46 -17.03 -1.59
N GLU A 234 4.35 -17.14 -2.32
CA GLU A 234 3.73 -16.02 -3.02
C GLU A 234 2.77 -15.28 -2.09
N TRP A 235 2.70 -13.94 -2.24
CA TRP A 235 1.66 -13.09 -1.67
C TRP A 235 1.11 -12.18 -2.77
N TRP A 236 0.01 -11.49 -2.51
CA TRP A 236 -0.75 -10.84 -3.56
C TRP A 236 -1.18 -9.44 -3.18
N ASP A 237 -1.16 -8.54 -4.16
CA ASP A 237 -1.82 -7.25 -4.06
C ASP A 237 -3.14 -7.26 -4.82
N ILE A 238 -4.17 -6.71 -4.20
CA ILE A 238 -5.45 -6.43 -4.82
C ILE A 238 -5.44 -4.97 -5.27
N HIS A 239 -5.42 -4.73 -6.56
CA HIS A 239 -5.57 -3.40 -7.13
C HIS A 239 -7.00 -3.17 -7.59
N ALA A 240 -7.51 -1.94 -7.39
CA ALA A 240 -8.85 -1.58 -7.83
C ALA A 240 -8.91 -0.19 -8.48
N THR A 241 -9.87 -0.03 -9.41
CA THR A 241 -10.23 1.24 -10.04
C THR A 241 -11.73 1.29 -10.34
N ARG A 242 -12.22 2.48 -10.64
CA ARG A 242 -13.63 2.71 -11.03
C ARG A 242 -13.83 2.68 -12.53
#